data_c5d49f062c0425220b95f62c9a715cad
#
_entry.id   c5d49f062c0425220b95f62c9a715cad
#
_cell.length_a   1.000
_cell.length_b   1.000
_cell.length_c   1.000
_cell.angle_alpha   90.00
_cell.angle_beta   90.00
_cell.angle_gamma   90.00
#
_symmetry.space_group_name_H-M   'P 1'
#
loop_
_entity.id
_entity.type
_entity.pdbx_description
1 polymer ?
#
loop_
_entity_poly.entity_id
_entity_poly.type
_entity_poly.pdbx_seq_one_letter_code
_entity_poly.pdbx_strand_id
1 'polypeptide(L)'
;MSTPPQTDLPFEPQPQRHNAREDVYGVTTGCMMLALGVHLLHQAHLITGGVAGLALLLSYALPATPGTLFAVLNLPIFLIFWRSQGVFYTIRSVIATLAISGIITLVAHEIVITSVTPLAAAIIGGTVMGMGLLAVTRHGTAVGGSTMIARWLSVKKGWNFGRLMMAGDAMIIGSSFLVLSPQRALWSLLSAVCMNLMLMTWHRPDRYLAQSR
;
A
#
# COMPACT_ATOMS: atom_id res chain seq x y z
N MET A 1 -52.28 24.77 20.64
CA MET A 1 -51.41 24.32 19.56
C MET A 1 -50.09 23.90 20.20
N SER A 2 -49.92 22.62 20.45
CA SER A 2 -48.72 22.04 21.03
C SER A 2 -47.73 21.75 19.89
N THR A 3 -46.50 22.32 19.95
CA THR A 3 -45.37 22.00 19.08
C THR A 3 -45.08 20.51 19.17
N PRO A 4 -44.96 19.81 18.06
CA PRO A 4 -44.56 18.40 18.08
C PRO A 4 -43.14 18.27 18.66
N PRO A 5 -42.83 17.17 19.37
CA PRO A 5 -41.52 16.95 19.92
C PRO A 5 -40.47 16.87 18.77
N GLN A 6 -39.38 17.62 18.93
CA GLN A 6 -38.22 17.49 18.07
C GLN A 6 -37.74 16.02 18.19
N THR A 7 -37.98 15.23 17.17
CA THR A 7 -37.34 13.93 17.00
C THR A 7 -35.85 14.18 16.90
N ASP A 8 -35.09 13.68 17.89
CA ASP A 8 -33.64 13.64 17.87
C ASP A 8 -33.23 12.91 16.58
N LEU A 9 -32.88 13.68 15.57
CA LEU A 9 -32.31 13.14 14.34
C LEU A 9 -31.04 12.39 14.71
N PRO A 10 -30.84 11.18 14.19
CA PRO A 10 -29.61 10.45 14.45
C PRO A 10 -28.43 11.32 14.03
N PHE A 11 -27.44 11.44 14.93
CA PHE A 11 -26.20 12.20 14.74
C PHE A 11 -25.61 11.79 13.39
N GLU A 12 -25.70 12.65 12.36
CA GLU A 12 -24.97 12.45 11.12
C GLU A 12 -23.49 12.70 11.41
N PRO A 13 -22.65 11.65 11.29
CA PRO A 13 -21.22 11.83 11.51
C PRO A 13 -20.67 12.75 10.44
N GLN A 14 -20.30 13.94 10.82
CA GLN A 14 -19.60 14.84 9.91
C GLN A 14 -18.24 14.24 9.56
N PRO A 15 -17.83 14.22 8.28
CA PRO A 15 -16.53 13.77 7.88
C PRO A 15 -15.48 14.65 8.57
N GLN A 16 -14.84 14.12 9.61
CA GLN A 16 -13.78 14.83 10.30
C GLN A 16 -12.61 15.04 9.32
N ARG A 17 -12.32 16.30 9.01
CA ARG A 17 -11.12 16.65 8.27
C ARG A 17 -9.92 16.44 9.21
N HIS A 18 -9.05 15.51 8.82
CA HIS A 18 -7.79 15.30 9.54
C HIS A 18 -6.99 16.61 9.65
N ASN A 19 -6.39 16.83 10.82
CA ASN A 19 -5.48 17.95 11.02
C ASN A 19 -4.14 17.61 10.28
N ALA A 20 -3.45 18.63 9.78
CA ALA A 20 -2.16 18.44 9.09
C ALA A 20 -1.12 17.65 9.91
N ARG A 21 -1.17 17.76 11.25
CA ARG A 21 -0.30 16.97 12.15
C ARG A 21 -0.66 15.48 12.15
N GLU A 22 -1.95 15.16 12.12
CA GLU A 22 -2.45 13.78 12.04
C GLU A 22 -2.09 13.16 10.70
N ASP A 23 -2.18 13.93 9.60
CA ASP A 23 -1.77 13.50 8.27
C ASP A 23 -0.27 13.15 8.23
N VAL A 24 0.59 14.02 8.77
CA VAL A 24 2.03 13.77 8.81
C VAL A 24 2.36 12.53 9.65
N TYR A 25 1.76 12.42 10.84
CA TYR A 25 1.97 11.26 11.71
C TYR A 25 1.48 9.96 11.07
N GLY A 26 0.27 9.95 10.52
CA GLY A 26 -0.32 8.77 9.87
C GLY A 26 0.46 8.32 8.64
N VAL A 27 0.89 9.26 7.78
CA VAL A 27 1.72 8.95 6.61
C VAL A 27 3.10 8.43 7.06
N THR A 28 3.75 9.05 8.04
CA THR A 28 5.07 8.62 8.52
C THR A 28 5.00 7.20 9.11
N THR A 29 4.03 6.95 9.98
CA THR A 29 3.82 5.61 10.57
C THR A 29 3.52 4.58 9.49
N GLY A 30 2.67 4.93 8.52
CA GLY A 30 2.35 4.06 7.38
C GLY A 30 3.58 3.74 6.52
N CYS A 31 4.45 4.73 6.26
CA CYS A 31 5.70 4.52 5.55
C CYS A 31 6.67 3.60 6.30
N MET A 32 6.77 3.73 7.64
CA MET A 32 7.58 2.84 8.47
C MET A 32 7.07 1.40 8.43
N MET A 33 5.76 1.21 8.55
CA MET A 33 5.14 -0.13 8.47
C MET A 33 5.37 -0.75 7.09
N LEU A 34 5.18 0.00 6.00
CA LEU A 34 5.46 -0.46 4.64
C LEU A 34 6.91 -0.91 4.49
N ALA A 35 7.86 -0.07 4.95
CA ALA A 35 9.28 -0.36 4.85
C ALA A 35 9.67 -1.62 5.64
N LEU A 36 9.14 -1.78 6.85
CA LEU A 36 9.37 -2.97 7.66
C LEU A 36 8.81 -4.23 6.98
N GLY A 37 7.60 -4.17 6.43
CA GLY A 37 7.01 -5.28 5.71
C GLY A 37 7.82 -5.66 4.46
N VAL A 38 8.27 -4.68 3.67
CA VAL A 38 9.18 -4.90 2.52
C VAL A 38 10.47 -5.55 2.97
N HIS A 39 11.06 -5.10 4.08
CA HIS A 39 12.32 -5.65 4.61
C HIS A 39 12.14 -7.12 5.06
N LEU A 40 11.06 -7.45 5.77
CA LEU A 40 10.74 -8.82 6.16
C LEU A 40 10.59 -9.76 4.95
N LEU A 41 9.86 -9.32 3.93
CA LEU A 41 9.69 -10.09 2.70
C LEU A 41 11.02 -10.25 1.94
N HIS A 42 11.82 -9.18 1.86
CA HIS A 42 13.12 -9.22 1.19
C HIS A 42 14.07 -10.22 1.85
N GLN A 43 14.13 -10.25 3.20
CA GLN A 43 14.98 -11.19 3.95
C GLN A 43 14.57 -12.65 3.74
N ALA A 44 13.29 -12.92 3.51
CA ALA A 44 12.79 -14.26 3.19
C ALA A 44 12.86 -14.60 1.69
N HIS A 45 13.37 -13.71 0.84
CA HIS A 45 13.30 -13.80 -0.62
C HIS A 45 11.88 -14.01 -1.15
N LEU A 46 10.92 -13.26 -0.62
CA LEU A 46 9.52 -13.25 -1.03
C LEU A 46 9.18 -11.92 -1.71
N ILE A 47 8.09 -11.92 -2.46
CA ILE A 47 7.51 -10.71 -3.02
C ILE A 47 6.06 -10.52 -2.54
N THR A 48 5.45 -9.43 -2.96
CA THR A 48 4.04 -9.12 -2.73
C THR A 48 3.40 -8.59 -4.02
N GLY A 49 2.19 -8.06 -3.96
CA GLY A 49 1.54 -7.37 -5.08
C GLY A 49 2.04 -5.94 -5.30
N GLY A 50 1.55 -5.32 -6.37
CA GLY A 50 1.80 -3.92 -6.70
C GLY A 50 3.25 -3.60 -7.08
N VAL A 51 3.55 -2.30 -7.20
CA VAL A 51 4.91 -1.84 -7.54
C VAL A 51 5.94 -2.24 -6.48
N ALA A 52 5.53 -2.38 -5.21
CA ALA A 52 6.43 -2.87 -4.16
C ALA A 52 6.85 -4.32 -4.41
N GLY A 53 5.92 -5.17 -4.86
CA GLY A 53 6.24 -6.55 -5.25
C GLY A 53 7.15 -6.63 -6.47
N LEU A 54 6.93 -5.76 -7.46
CA LEU A 54 7.80 -5.66 -8.63
C LEU A 54 9.21 -5.15 -8.24
N ALA A 55 9.31 -4.18 -7.34
CA ALA A 55 10.58 -3.70 -6.82
C ALA A 55 11.34 -4.81 -6.07
N LEU A 56 10.66 -5.60 -5.25
CA LEU A 56 11.23 -6.77 -4.60
C LEU A 56 11.72 -7.81 -5.63
N LEU A 57 10.88 -8.14 -6.62
CA LEU A 57 11.24 -9.12 -7.64
C LEU A 57 12.49 -8.69 -8.42
N LEU A 58 12.56 -7.43 -8.82
CA LEU A 58 13.71 -6.89 -9.54
C LEU A 58 14.96 -6.80 -8.67
N SER A 59 14.83 -6.58 -7.37
CA SER A 59 15.97 -6.53 -6.45
C SER A 59 16.69 -7.88 -6.30
N TYR A 60 16.05 -8.99 -6.67
CA TYR A 60 16.67 -10.31 -6.70
C TYR A 60 17.45 -10.58 -8.00
N ALA A 61 17.18 -9.80 -9.05
CA ALA A 61 17.82 -9.93 -10.35
C ALA A 61 18.84 -8.81 -10.66
N LEU A 62 18.71 -7.66 -9.99
CA LEU A 62 19.52 -6.47 -10.24
C LEU A 62 20.31 -6.06 -8.99
N PRO A 63 21.50 -5.47 -9.13
CA PRO A 63 22.29 -4.97 -7.99
C PRO A 63 21.72 -3.63 -7.47
N ALA A 64 20.47 -3.60 -7.06
CA ALA A 64 19.77 -2.42 -6.57
C ALA A 64 18.85 -2.77 -5.40
N THR A 65 18.73 -1.85 -4.44
CA THR A 65 17.89 -2.08 -3.26
C THR A 65 16.40 -2.01 -3.61
N PRO A 66 15.51 -2.73 -2.90
CA PRO A 66 14.06 -2.62 -3.11
C PRO A 66 13.55 -1.17 -3.02
N GLY A 67 14.13 -0.35 -2.12
CA GLY A 67 13.78 1.05 -1.97
C GLY A 67 14.09 1.87 -3.22
N THR A 68 15.30 1.74 -3.77
CA THR A 68 15.68 2.43 -5.01
C THR A 68 14.79 2.02 -6.17
N LEU A 69 14.56 0.72 -6.34
CA LEU A 69 13.69 0.21 -7.41
C LEU A 69 12.24 0.67 -7.23
N PHE A 70 11.76 0.74 -6.00
CA PHE A 70 10.43 1.27 -5.72
C PHE A 70 10.27 2.72 -6.18
N ALA A 71 11.26 3.59 -5.90
CA ALA A 71 11.24 4.97 -6.39
C ALA A 71 11.33 5.04 -7.92
N VAL A 72 12.30 4.34 -8.52
CA VAL A 72 12.55 4.35 -9.98
C VAL A 72 11.33 3.86 -10.76
N LEU A 73 10.62 2.85 -10.28
CA LEU A 73 9.42 2.32 -10.94
C LEU A 73 8.21 3.25 -10.80
N ASN A 74 8.07 3.94 -9.67
CA ASN A 74 6.91 4.79 -9.40
C ASN A 74 7.01 6.19 -10.02
N LEU A 75 8.21 6.81 -10.03
CA LEU A 75 8.38 8.17 -10.51
C LEU A 75 7.93 8.38 -11.96
N PRO A 76 8.27 7.51 -12.94
CA PRO A 76 7.76 7.65 -14.31
C PRO A 76 6.23 7.57 -14.39
N ILE A 77 5.63 6.68 -13.60
CA ILE A 77 4.17 6.52 -13.59
C ILE A 77 3.52 7.81 -13.08
N PHE A 78 4.03 8.40 -12.02
CA PHE A 78 3.53 9.68 -11.52
C PHE A 78 3.68 10.80 -12.54
N LEU A 79 4.80 10.86 -13.26
CA LEU A 79 5.03 11.84 -14.32
C LEU A 79 4.08 11.67 -15.51
N ILE A 80 3.68 10.45 -15.87
CA ILE A 80 2.72 10.20 -16.95
C ILE A 80 1.30 10.58 -16.54
N PHE A 81 0.93 10.27 -15.30
CA PHE A 81 -0.46 10.41 -14.83
C PHE A 81 -0.75 11.69 -14.03
N TRP A 82 0.23 12.61 -13.84
CA TRP A 82 0.06 13.81 -13.03
C TRP A 82 -1.11 14.72 -13.48
N ARG A 83 -1.33 14.81 -14.80
CA ARG A 83 -2.44 15.62 -15.35
C ARG A 83 -3.82 15.00 -15.10
N SER A 84 -3.91 13.69 -15.05
CA SER A 84 -5.19 12.99 -14.89
C SER A 84 -5.64 12.89 -13.43
N GLN A 85 -4.72 12.94 -12.47
CA GLN A 85 -5.00 12.77 -11.06
C GLN A 85 -4.94 14.09 -10.26
N GLY A 86 -4.42 15.16 -10.87
CA GLY A 86 -4.20 16.45 -10.24
C GLY A 86 -2.80 16.61 -9.65
N VAL A 87 -2.27 17.81 -9.78
CA VAL A 87 -0.89 18.14 -9.40
C VAL A 87 -0.63 17.92 -7.91
N PHE A 88 -1.56 18.37 -7.05
CA PHE A 88 -1.40 18.29 -5.61
C PHE A 88 -1.36 16.86 -5.08
N TYR A 89 -2.25 16.00 -5.61
CA TYR A 89 -2.26 14.57 -5.29
C TYR A 89 -0.96 13.88 -5.74
N THR A 90 -0.48 14.22 -6.92
CA THR A 90 0.77 13.66 -7.46
C THR A 90 1.98 14.07 -6.65
N ILE A 91 2.10 15.35 -6.27
CA ILE A 91 3.21 15.83 -5.43
C ILE A 91 3.23 15.10 -4.08
N ARG A 92 2.09 14.98 -3.40
CA ARG A 92 2.00 14.22 -2.15
C ARG A 92 2.42 12.76 -2.34
N SER A 93 2.00 12.13 -3.43
CA SER A 93 2.34 10.73 -3.74
C SER A 93 3.83 10.55 -4.06
N VAL A 94 4.45 11.50 -4.75
CA VAL A 94 5.91 11.52 -4.99
C VAL A 94 6.67 11.65 -3.67
N ILE A 95 6.28 12.60 -2.82
CA ILE A 95 6.93 12.80 -1.51
C ILE A 95 6.82 11.52 -0.66
N ALA A 96 5.63 10.92 -0.57
CA ALA A 96 5.43 9.69 0.17
C ALA A 96 6.26 8.53 -0.41
N THR A 97 6.30 8.40 -1.74
CA THR A 97 7.11 7.36 -2.41
C THR A 97 8.60 7.51 -2.12
N LEU A 98 9.12 8.72 -2.16
CA LEU A 98 10.52 9.00 -1.81
C LEU A 98 10.79 8.73 -0.33
N ALA A 99 9.87 9.12 0.56
CA ALA A 99 9.95 8.82 1.99
C ALA A 99 9.96 7.30 2.23
N ILE A 100 9.03 6.56 1.63
CA ILE A 100 8.98 5.09 1.73
C ILE A 100 10.29 4.48 1.21
N SER A 101 10.76 4.91 0.05
CA SER A 101 12.02 4.44 -0.55
C SER A 101 13.22 4.65 0.36
N GLY A 102 13.34 5.86 0.95
CA GLY A 102 14.39 6.18 1.92
C GLY A 102 14.29 5.34 3.19
N ILE A 103 13.09 5.17 3.73
CA ILE A 103 12.86 4.37 4.94
C ILE A 103 13.13 2.88 4.67
N ILE A 104 12.75 2.33 3.50
CA ILE A 104 13.09 0.94 3.13
C ILE A 104 14.61 0.75 3.15
N THR A 105 15.35 1.69 2.58
CA THR A 105 16.82 1.62 2.55
C THR A 105 17.42 1.76 3.95
N LEU A 106 16.89 2.68 4.76
CA LEU A 106 17.32 2.87 6.16
C LEU A 106 17.04 1.62 7.00
N VAL A 107 15.83 1.08 6.94
CA VAL A 107 15.45 -0.14 7.66
C VAL A 107 16.33 -1.31 7.27
N ALA A 108 16.65 -1.46 5.98
CA ALA A 108 17.52 -2.52 5.51
C ALA A 108 18.96 -2.39 6.03
N HIS A 109 19.42 -1.17 6.32
CA HIS A 109 20.75 -0.91 6.87
C HIS A 109 20.79 -1.06 8.40
N GLU A 110 19.76 -0.55 9.10
CA GLU A 110 19.77 -0.48 10.56
C GLU A 110 19.19 -1.74 11.23
N ILE A 111 18.32 -2.47 10.56
CA ILE A 111 17.65 -3.66 11.11
C ILE A 111 18.24 -4.92 10.48
N VAL A 112 19.08 -5.60 11.23
CA VAL A 112 19.66 -6.88 10.82
C VAL A 112 18.75 -8.02 11.27
N ILE A 113 18.08 -8.67 10.33
CA ILE A 113 17.29 -9.88 10.57
C ILE A 113 18.14 -11.09 10.21
N THR A 114 18.62 -11.82 11.21
CA THR A 114 19.50 -12.98 11.01
C THR A 114 18.77 -14.18 10.40
N SER A 115 17.49 -14.36 10.72
CA SER A 115 16.66 -15.38 10.09
C SER A 115 15.19 -15.05 10.24
N VAL A 116 14.42 -15.33 9.21
CA VAL A 116 12.96 -15.27 9.24
C VAL A 116 12.43 -16.42 8.36
N THR A 117 11.47 -17.16 8.90
CA THR A 117 10.84 -18.23 8.10
C THR A 117 9.96 -17.63 7.02
N PRO A 118 9.87 -18.26 5.82
CA PRO A 118 9.01 -17.75 4.74
C PRO A 118 7.55 -17.58 5.16
N LEU A 119 7.03 -18.47 5.98
CA LEU A 119 5.67 -18.38 6.53
C LEU A 119 5.48 -17.13 7.40
N ALA A 120 6.39 -16.89 8.35
CA ALA A 120 6.32 -15.71 9.22
C ALA A 120 6.46 -14.42 8.41
N ALA A 121 7.42 -14.37 7.49
CA ALA A 121 7.60 -13.22 6.60
C ALA A 121 6.36 -12.96 5.74
N ALA A 122 5.73 -13.99 5.17
CA ALA A 122 4.54 -13.85 4.35
C ALA A 122 3.36 -13.29 5.16
N ILE A 123 3.07 -13.85 6.33
CA ILE A 123 1.92 -13.44 7.15
C ILE A 123 2.19 -12.08 7.79
N ILE A 124 3.28 -11.93 8.51
CA ILE A 124 3.58 -10.70 9.25
C ILE A 124 3.93 -9.58 8.27
N GLY A 125 4.85 -9.83 7.33
CA GLY A 125 5.26 -8.84 6.34
C GLY A 125 4.09 -8.36 5.48
N GLY A 126 3.27 -9.28 4.96
CA GLY A 126 2.07 -8.95 4.17
C GLY A 126 1.05 -8.15 4.97
N THR A 127 0.78 -8.54 6.23
CA THR A 127 -0.16 -7.83 7.12
C THR A 127 0.33 -6.44 7.46
N VAL A 128 1.60 -6.29 7.86
CA VAL A 128 2.21 -5.00 8.21
C VAL A 128 2.26 -4.08 7.00
N MET A 129 2.58 -4.60 5.80
CA MET A 129 2.47 -3.82 4.56
C MET A 129 1.05 -3.36 4.28
N GLY A 130 0.06 -4.24 4.46
CA GLY A 130 -1.35 -3.91 4.27
C GLY A 130 -1.81 -2.78 5.20
N MET A 131 -1.40 -2.81 6.47
CA MET A 131 -1.68 -1.73 7.43
C MET A 131 -0.97 -0.42 7.06
N GLY A 132 0.29 -0.49 6.66
CA GLY A 132 1.05 0.67 6.20
C GLY A 132 0.41 1.32 4.97
N LEU A 133 0.02 0.51 3.98
CA LEU A 133 -0.67 0.96 2.77
C LEU A 133 -2.01 1.61 3.11
N LEU A 134 -2.78 1.00 4.02
CA LEU A 134 -4.04 1.55 4.51
C LEU A 134 -3.83 2.91 5.20
N ALA A 135 -2.83 3.03 6.09
CA ALA A 135 -2.53 4.27 6.78
C ALA A 135 -2.21 5.40 5.79
N VAL A 136 -1.32 5.18 4.84
CA VAL A 136 -0.94 6.20 3.84
C VAL A 136 -2.11 6.58 2.93
N THR A 137 -2.89 5.60 2.46
CA THR A 137 -4.01 5.86 1.53
C THR A 137 -5.16 6.63 2.18
N ARG A 138 -5.39 6.44 3.48
CA ARG A 138 -6.40 7.20 4.25
C ARG A 138 -6.09 8.69 4.34
N HIS A 139 -4.82 9.05 4.28
CA HIS A 139 -4.38 10.45 4.27
C HIS A 139 -4.30 11.04 2.86
N GLY A 140 -5.06 10.48 1.89
CA GLY A 140 -5.20 11.03 0.54
C GLY A 140 -3.93 10.97 -0.31
N THR A 141 -3.07 9.99 -0.05
CA THR A 141 -1.80 9.80 -0.74
C THR A 141 -1.78 8.43 -1.44
N ALA A 142 -1.36 8.36 -2.69
CA ALA A 142 -1.16 7.08 -3.35
C ALA A 142 0.18 6.46 -2.91
N VAL A 143 0.14 5.18 -2.61
CA VAL A 143 1.35 4.37 -2.42
C VAL A 143 1.55 3.54 -3.68
N GLY A 144 2.38 4.04 -4.58
CA GLY A 144 2.75 3.34 -5.80
C GLY A 144 1.87 3.63 -7.01
N GLY A 145 2.50 3.52 -8.17
CA GLY A 145 1.89 3.83 -9.47
C GLY A 145 0.80 2.83 -9.89
N SER A 146 0.80 1.61 -9.35
CA SER A 146 -0.24 0.61 -9.66
C SER A 146 -1.64 1.10 -9.31
N THR A 147 -1.82 1.75 -8.16
CA THR A 147 -3.09 2.36 -7.74
C THR A 147 -3.48 3.51 -8.67
N MET A 148 -2.52 4.30 -9.13
CA MET A 148 -2.76 5.41 -10.04
C MET A 148 -3.19 4.91 -11.44
N ILE A 149 -2.53 3.88 -11.95
CA ILE A 149 -2.89 3.23 -13.22
C ILE A 149 -4.29 2.62 -13.13
N ALA A 150 -4.56 1.85 -12.06
CA ALA A 150 -5.85 1.20 -11.85
C ALA A 150 -6.99 2.23 -11.75
N ARG A 151 -6.76 3.34 -11.03
CA ARG A 151 -7.74 4.44 -10.91
C ARG A 151 -7.99 5.10 -12.26
N TRP A 152 -6.95 5.40 -13.02
CA TRP A 152 -7.09 6.01 -14.35
C TRP A 152 -7.88 5.11 -15.31
N LEU A 153 -7.56 3.80 -15.35
CA LEU A 153 -8.29 2.83 -16.16
C LEU A 153 -9.75 2.70 -15.72
N SER A 154 -10.00 2.69 -14.42
CA SER A 154 -11.35 2.64 -13.87
C SER A 154 -12.19 3.83 -14.30
N VAL A 155 -11.64 5.05 -14.22
CA VAL A 155 -12.34 6.27 -14.64
C VAL A 155 -12.52 6.34 -16.16
N LYS A 156 -11.47 6.00 -16.94
CA LYS A 156 -11.50 6.14 -18.39
C LYS A 156 -12.29 5.05 -19.11
N LYS A 157 -12.23 3.81 -18.61
CA LYS A 157 -12.83 2.64 -19.25
C LYS A 157 -13.99 2.03 -18.47
N GLY A 158 -14.33 2.54 -17.28
CA GLY A 158 -15.36 1.99 -16.42
C GLY A 158 -15.02 0.63 -15.82
N TRP A 159 -13.76 0.20 -15.87
CA TRP A 159 -13.35 -1.09 -15.33
C TRP A 159 -13.32 -1.06 -13.81
N ASN A 160 -13.65 -2.19 -13.18
CA ASN A 160 -13.64 -2.27 -11.73
C ASN A 160 -12.22 -2.14 -11.17
N PHE A 161 -12.01 -1.15 -10.30
CA PHE A 161 -10.72 -0.84 -9.69
C PHE A 161 -10.09 -2.05 -8.99
N GLY A 162 -10.86 -2.79 -8.19
CA GLY A 162 -10.37 -3.95 -7.47
C GLY A 162 -9.90 -5.07 -8.41
N ARG A 163 -10.64 -5.32 -9.51
CA ARG A 163 -10.23 -6.32 -10.51
C ARG A 163 -8.92 -5.92 -11.21
N LEU A 164 -8.74 -4.63 -11.49
CA LEU A 164 -7.49 -4.12 -12.08
C LEU A 164 -6.30 -4.31 -11.14
N MET A 165 -6.47 -4.01 -9.85
CA MET A 165 -5.44 -4.24 -8.84
C MET A 165 -5.10 -5.74 -8.73
N MET A 166 -6.10 -6.60 -8.61
CA MET A 166 -5.90 -8.06 -8.54
C MET A 166 -5.20 -8.62 -9.79
N ALA A 167 -5.57 -8.13 -10.99
CA ALA A 167 -4.92 -8.55 -12.23
C ALA A 167 -3.45 -8.13 -12.28
N GLY A 168 -3.13 -6.90 -11.84
CA GLY A 168 -1.76 -6.42 -11.69
C GLY A 168 -0.95 -7.26 -10.70
N ASP A 169 -1.51 -7.55 -9.53
CA ASP A 169 -0.88 -8.39 -8.52
C ASP A 169 -0.65 -9.82 -9.04
N ALA A 170 -1.65 -10.40 -9.72
CA ALA A 170 -1.54 -11.73 -10.31
C ALA A 170 -0.45 -11.80 -11.39
N MET A 171 -0.30 -10.77 -12.22
CA MET A 171 0.78 -10.71 -13.21
C MET A 171 2.16 -10.65 -12.54
N ILE A 172 2.32 -9.83 -11.50
CA ILE A 172 3.59 -9.70 -10.78
C ILE A 172 3.94 -11.01 -10.07
N ILE A 173 2.99 -11.61 -9.36
CA ILE A 173 3.20 -12.90 -8.68
C ILE A 173 3.42 -14.02 -9.70
N GLY A 174 2.69 -14.02 -10.81
CA GLY A 174 2.90 -14.97 -11.91
C GLY A 174 4.30 -14.88 -12.50
N SER A 175 4.81 -13.65 -12.71
CA SER A 175 6.18 -13.43 -13.20
C SER A 175 7.26 -13.87 -12.19
N SER A 176 6.93 -13.94 -10.90
CA SER A 176 7.89 -14.39 -9.89
C SER A 176 8.33 -15.84 -10.06
N PHE A 177 7.52 -16.69 -10.69
CA PHE A 177 7.91 -18.07 -11.01
C PHE A 177 9.10 -18.18 -11.99
N LEU A 178 9.42 -17.08 -12.69
CA LEU A 178 10.60 -17.03 -13.58
C LEU A 178 11.91 -16.75 -12.81
N VAL A 179 11.81 -16.16 -11.61
CA VAL A 179 12.96 -15.70 -10.81
C VAL A 179 13.08 -16.49 -9.50
N LEU A 180 11.95 -16.82 -8.88
CA LEU A 180 11.90 -17.48 -7.58
C LEU A 180 11.59 -18.97 -7.74
N SER A 181 12.00 -19.77 -6.75
CA SER A 181 11.54 -21.15 -6.67
C SER A 181 10.01 -21.22 -6.49
N PRO A 182 9.33 -22.26 -7.00
CA PRO A 182 7.88 -22.41 -6.87
C PRO A 182 7.37 -22.28 -5.43
N GLN A 183 8.13 -22.82 -4.47
CA GLN A 183 7.80 -22.71 -3.04
C GLN A 183 7.81 -21.26 -2.56
N ARG A 184 8.79 -20.45 -2.96
CA ARG A 184 8.86 -19.02 -2.60
C ARG A 184 7.76 -18.20 -3.28
N ALA A 185 7.42 -18.54 -4.52
CA ALA A 185 6.30 -17.92 -5.24
C ALA A 185 4.95 -18.20 -4.53
N LEU A 186 4.74 -19.40 -3.99
CA LEU A 186 3.56 -19.72 -3.19
C LEU A 186 3.51 -18.92 -1.87
N TRP A 187 4.63 -18.78 -1.15
CA TRP A 187 4.69 -17.92 0.04
C TRP A 187 4.47 -16.44 -0.30
N SER A 188 4.94 -16.02 -1.47
CA SER A 188 4.69 -14.66 -1.98
C SER A 188 3.22 -14.43 -2.29
N LEU A 189 2.53 -15.42 -2.84
CA LEU A 189 1.07 -15.38 -3.00
C LEU A 189 0.36 -15.21 -1.65
N LEU A 190 0.78 -15.96 -0.63
CA LEU A 190 0.24 -15.81 0.72
C LEU A 190 0.45 -14.39 1.26
N SER A 191 1.64 -13.79 1.07
CA SER A 191 1.91 -12.42 1.51
C SER A 191 0.98 -11.40 0.84
N ALA A 192 0.74 -11.55 -0.46
CA ALA A 192 -0.18 -10.70 -1.20
C ALA A 192 -1.64 -10.89 -0.74
N VAL A 193 -2.03 -12.11 -0.43
CA VAL A 193 -3.36 -12.40 0.15
C VAL A 193 -3.50 -11.72 1.51
N CYS A 194 -2.52 -11.84 2.41
CA CYS A 194 -2.55 -11.19 3.73
C CYS A 194 -2.65 -9.66 3.58
N MET A 195 -1.85 -9.05 2.70
CA MET A 195 -1.89 -7.62 2.41
C MET A 195 -3.26 -7.18 1.87
N ASN A 196 -3.80 -7.89 0.89
CA ASN A 196 -5.08 -7.55 0.27
C ASN A 196 -6.27 -7.78 1.21
N LEU A 197 -6.26 -8.84 2.03
CA LEU A 197 -7.28 -9.06 3.06
C LEU A 197 -7.32 -7.91 4.06
N MET A 198 -6.16 -7.39 4.46
CA MET A 198 -6.07 -6.22 5.34
C MET A 198 -6.74 -5.00 4.70
N LEU A 199 -6.41 -4.72 3.43
CA LEU A 199 -7.04 -3.63 2.68
C LEU A 199 -8.54 -3.83 2.52
N MET A 200 -8.99 -5.01 2.10
CA MET A 200 -10.42 -5.30 1.89
C MET A 200 -11.23 -5.19 3.18
N THR A 201 -10.66 -5.63 4.30
CA THR A 201 -11.35 -5.62 5.59
C THR A 201 -11.45 -4.22 6.17
N TRP A 202 -10.41 -3.42 6.02
CA TRP A 202 -10.27 -2.15 6.73
C TRP A 202 -10.42 -0.91 5.84
N HIS A 203 -10.46 -1.02 4.52
CA HIS A 203 -10.67 0.10 3.59
C HIS A 203 -12.16 0.40 3.31
N ARG A 204 -13.07 -0.04 4.17
CA ARG A 204 -14.51 0.25 4.05
C ARG A 204 -14.83 1.59 4.72
N PRO A 205 -15.53 2.52 4.01
CA PRO A 205 -15.88 3.83 4.56
C PRO A 205 -16.73 3.75 5.83
N ASP A 206 -17.57 2.70 5.94
CA ASP A 206 -18.60 2.58 6.96
C ASP A 206 -18.15 1.99 8.30
N ARG A 207 -16.90 1.52 8.43
CA ARG A 207 -16.42 0.82 9.64
C ARG A 207 -15.74 1.70 10.69
N TYR A 208 -15.60 3.00 10.44
CA TYR A 208 -14.80 3.90 11.30
C TYR A 208 -15.60 4.95 12.06
N LEU A 209 -16.91 4.76 12.16
CA LEU A 209 -17.69 5.47 13.13
C LEU A 209 -17.51 4.74 14.48
N ALA A 210 -16.52 5.17 15.26
CA ALA A 210 -16.45 4.80 16.66
C ALA A 210 -17.68 5.40 17.33
N GLN A 211 -18.73 4.61 17.50
CA GLN A 211 -19.80 4.94 18.41
C GLN A 211 -19.21 4.82 19.82
N SER A 212 -18.76 5.92 20.38
CA SER A 212 -18.57 6.01 21.83
C SER A 212 -19.94 5.89 22.46
N ARG A 213 -20.19 4.77 23.13
CA ARG A 213 -21.32 4.64 24.06
C ARG A 213 -21.10 5.52 25.26
#